data_efb2af29c345001857d4cebe3c0822bf
#
_entry.id   efb2af29c345001857d4cebe3c0822bf
#
_cell.length_a   1.000
_cell.length_b   1.000
_cell.length_c   1.000
_cell.angle_alpha   90.00
_cell.angle_beta   90.00
_cell.angle_gamma   90.00
#
_symmetry.space_group_name_H-M   'P 1'
#
loop_
_entity.id
_entity.type
_entity.pdbx_description
1 polymer ?
#
loop_
_entity_poly.entity_id
_entity_poly.type
_entity_poly.pdbx_seq_one_letter_code
_entity_poly.pdbx_strand_id
1 'polypeptide(L)'
;MAKSIKFKNNVYLDSSSVTYNKIKLNEYLGKIIETGYENGVYWTKYDNGKLVQTFNQQVSVDSTRSSGGISYFSGSANVNLPIAFKNDGYRAFSNIILANMNYFANSYVAATGVQSVVVSLATTEENSVRVIQVALIGEWK
;
A
#
# COMPACT_ATOMS: atom_id res chain seq x y z
N MET A 1 -8.96 36.14 7.69
CA MET A 1 -9.47 35.90 6.31
C MET A 1 -8.54 34.89 5.64
N ALA A 2 -9.06 33.71 5.27
CA ALA A 2 -8.27 32.72 4.56
C ALA A 2 -7.92 33.25 3.17
N LYS A 3 -6.64 33.26 2.83
CA LYS A 3 -6.21 33.62 1.47
C LYS A 3 -6.38 32.38 0.58
N SER A 4 -7.26 32.45 -0.41
CA SER A 4 -7.37 31.44 -1.43
C SER A 4 -6.44 31.75 -2.60
N ILE A 5 -5.82 30.72 -3.17
CA ILE A 5 -5.01 30.82 -4.37
C ILE A 5 -5.81 30.20 -5.51
N LYS A 6 -6.08 31.00 -6.57
CA LYS A 6 -6.80 30.54 -7.76
C LYS A 6 -5.81 30.12 -8.84
N PHE A 7 -5.85 28.89 -9.27
CA PHE A 7 -5.10 28.40 -10.42
C PHE A 7 -5.92 28.47 -11.72
N LYS A 8 -5.25 28.52 -12.87
CA LYS A 8 -5.83 28.77 -14.19
C LYS A 8 -6.94 27.77 -14.60
N ASN A 9 -7.10 26.66 -13.90
CA ASN A 9 -8.09 25.62 -14.18
C ASN A 9 -9.09 25.39 -13.04
N ASN A 10 -9.52 26.46 -12.35
CA ASN A 10 -10.50 26.37 -11.26
C ASN A 10 -10.10 25.48 -10.06
N VAL A 11 -8.80 25.32 -9.84
CA VAL A 11 -8.30 24.71 -8.59
C VAL A 11 -8.21 25.82 -7.55
N TYR A 12 -8.88 25.63 -6.43
CA TYR A 12 -8.84 26.53 -5.29
C TYR A 12 -8.12 25.84 -4.14
N LEU A 13 -7.07 26.48 -3.61
CA LEU A 13 -6.44 26.10 -2.37
C LEU A 13 -6.85 27.15 -1.33
N ASP A 14 -7.56 26.73 -0.31
CA ASP A 14 -7.78 27.55 0.89
C ASP A 14 -7.04 26.92 2.09
N SER A 15 -7.05 27.62 3.22
CA SER A 15 -6.36 27.15 4.42
C SER A 15 -6.99 25.91 5.07
N SER A 16 -8.11 25.46 4.57
CA SER A 16 -8.88 24.34 5.14
C SER A 16 -9.12 23.18 4.17
N SER A 17 -8.95 23.40 2.85
CA SER A 17 -9.22 22.34 1.89
C SER A 17 -8.53 22.55 0.54
N VAL A 18 -8.10 21.47 -0.07
CA VAL A 18 -7.74 21.39 -1.49
C VAL A 18 -8.94 20.86 -2.24
N THR A 19 -9.45 21.64 -3.21
CA THR A 19 -10.56 21.21 -4.05
C THR A 19 -10.07 20.98 -5.48
N TYR A 20 -10.23 19.77 -5.97
CA TYR A 20 -10.01 19.42 -7.36
C TYR A 20 -11.31 18.92 -7.97
N ASN A 21 -11.73 19.52 -9.09
CA ASN A 21 -13.01 19.22 -9.75
C ASN A 21 -14.23 19.22 -8.80
N LYS A 22 -14.27 20.16 -7.87
CA LYS A 22 -15.31 20.31 -6.82
C LYS A 22 -15.39 19.18 -5.79
N ILE A 23 -14.43 18.26 -5.76
CA ILE A 23 -14.31 17.25 -4.70
C ILE A 23 -13.39 17.80 -3.64
N LYS A 24 -13.87 17.95 -2.43
CA LYS A 24 -13.03 18.28 -1.29
C LYS A 24 -12.22 17.06 -0.90
N LEU A 25 -10.91 17.20 -0.88
CA LEU A 25 -10.01 16.07 -0.55
C LEU A 25 -10.27 15.50 0.85
N ASN A 26 -10.62 16.36 1.81
CA ASN A 26 -10.98 15.94 3.17
C ASN A 26 -12.30 15.15 3.22
N GLU A 27 -13.27 15.43 2.33
CA GLU A 27 -14.51 14.64 2.22
C GLU A 27 -14.22 13.27 1.63
N TYR A 28 -13.28 13.17 0.70
CA TYR A 28 -12.86 11.91 0.10
C TYR A 28 -12.03 11.05 1.06
N LEU A 29 -11.05 11.64 1.74
CA LEU A 29 -10.17 10.91 2.66
C LEU A 29 -10.80 10.76 4.05
N GLY A 30 -11.74 11.62 4.43
CA GLY A 30 -12.26 11.70 5.79
C GLY A 30 -11.29 12.40 6.75
N LYS A 31 -11.74 12.60 7.99
CA LYS A 31 -10.91 13.13 9.07
C LYS A 31 -10.18 11.98 9.76
N ILE A 32 -8.90 12.15 10.01
CA ILE A 32 -8.13 11.18 10.82
C ILE A 32 -8.67 11.20 12.25
N ILE A 33 -9.04 10.03 12.75
CA ILE A 33 -9.52 9.85 14.14
C ILE A 33 -8.55 9.08 15.00
N GLU A 34 -7.70 8.24 14.39
CA GLU A 34 -6.74 7.44 15.15
C GLU A 34 -5.57 7.05 14.24
N THR A 35 -4.36 7.04 14.79
CA THR A 35 -3.15 6.54 14.13
C THR A 35 -2.34 5.70 15.11
N GLY A 36 -1.58 4.75 14.60
CA GLY A 36 -0.68 3.96 15.42
C GLY A 36 0.37 3.22 14.62
N TYR A 37 1.24 2.54 15.36
CA TYR A 37 2.30 1.70 14.84
C TYR A 37 2.44 0.45 15.70
N GLU A 38 2.34 -0.70 15.09
CA GLU A 38 2.48 -1.99 15.77
C GLU A 38 3.03 -3.03 14.78
N ASN A 39 3.94 -3.89 15.25
CA ASN A 39 4.53 -5.00 14.47
C ASN A 39 5.10 -4.59 13.09
N GLY A 40 5.67 -3.39 12.98
CA GLY A 40 6.21 -2.89 11.72
C GLY A 40 5.19 -2.26 10.78
N VAL A 41 3.92 -2.20 11.17
CA VAL A 41 2.82 -1.64 10.38
C VAL A 41 2.36 -0.32 10.98
N TYR A 42 2.38 0.74 10.16
CA TYR A 42 1.71 2.00 10.46
C TYR A 42 0.26 1.92 10.00
N TRP A 43 -0.66 2.45 10.79
CA TRP A 43 -2.06 2.48 10.43
C TRP A 43 -2.73 3.82 10.76
N THR A 44 -3.75 4.16 9.98
CA THR A 44 -4.54 5.38 10.12
C THR A 44 -6.01 5.05 9.88
N LYS A 45 -6.86 5.36 10.86
CA LYS A 45 -8.31 5.27 10.77
C LYS A 45 -8.92 6.63 10.46
N TYR A 46 -9.93 6.63 9.63
CA TYR A 46 -10.69 7.81 9.24
C TYR A 46 -12.15 7.71 9.74
N ASP A 47 -12.77 8.85 10.00
CA ASP A 47 -14.15 8.94 10.51
C ASP A 47 -15.20 8.38 9.55
N ASN A 48 -14.92 8.38 8.25
CA ASN A 48 -15.74 7.78 7.20
C ASN A 48 -15.62 6.26 7.09
N GLY A 49 -14.94 5.60 8.03
CA GLY A 49 -14.76 4.15 8.06
C GLY A 49 -13.59 3.62 7.26
N LYS A 50 -12.79 4.47 6.64
CA LYS A 50 -11.59 4.05 5.92
C LYS A 50 -10.45 3.71 6.88
N LEU A 51 -9.63 2.76 6.45
CA LEU A 51 -8.39 2.32 7.10
C LEU A 51 -7.28 2.27 6.06
N VAL A 52 -6.16 2.89 6.39
CA VAL A 52 -4.91 2.78 5.62
C VAL A 52 -3.88 2.09 6.50
N GLN A 53 -3.22 1.07 5.98
CA GLN A 53 -2.10 0.40 6.65
C GLN A 53 -0.89 0.37 5.71
N THR A 54 0.29 0.74 6.21
CA THR A 54 1.52 0.78 5.41
C THR A 54 2.66 0.10 6.16
N PHE A 55 3.49 -0.64 5.43
CA PHE A 55 4.64 -1.33 6.00
C PHE A 55 5.69 -1.64 4.93
N ASN A 56 6.89 -2.01 5.40
CA ASN A 56 7.94 -2.57 4.59
C ASN A 56 8.13 -4.03 4.96
N GLN A 57 8.14 -4.92 3.96
CA GLN A 57 8.35 -6.35 4.16
C GLN A 57 9.57 -6.83 3.40
N GLN A 58 10.50 -7.48 4.09
CA GLN A 58 11.56 -8.24 3.44
C GLN A 58 11.01 -9.57 2.92
N VAL A 59 11.35 -9.88 1.68
CA VAL A 59 11.05 -11.17 1.05
C VAL A 59 12.35 -11.76 0.52
N SER A 60 12.66 -12.97 0.97
CA SER A 60 13.77 -13.77 0.44
C SER A 60 13.27 -14.61 -0.73
N VAL A 61 14.05 -14.63 -1.78
CA VAL A 61 13.74 -15.37 -3.01
C VAL A 61 14.64 -16.61 -3.05
N ASP A 62 14.04 -17.77 -2.80
CA ASP A 62 14.75 -19.03 -2.64
C ASP A 62 14.18 -20.18 -3.50
N SER A 63 13.00 -19.98 -4.08
CA SER A 63 12.29 -21.02 -4.81
C SER A 63 12.36 -20.78 -6.32
N THR A 64 12.94 -21.74 -7.05
CA THR A 64 12.92 -21.72 -8.53
C THR A 64 11.53 -22.06 -9.05
N ARG A 65 11.06 -21.28 -10.00
CA ARG A 65 9.80 -21.48 -10.74
C ARG A 65 10.08 -21.40 -12.23
N SER A 66 9.22 -22.00 -13.04
CA SER A 66 9.26 -21.83 -14.49
C SER A 66 7.86 -21.58 -15.04
N SER A 67 7.76 -20.66 -15.99
CA SER A 67 6.53 -20.41 -16.73
C SER A 67 6.87 -19.97 -18.14
N GLY A 68 6.23 -20.59 -19.15
CA GLY A 68 6.47 -20.25 -20.55
C GLY A 68 7.92 -20.45 -21.03
N GLY A 69 8.67 -21.39 -20.43
CA GLY A 69 10.09 -21.64 -20.78
C GLY A 69 11.08 -20.66 -20.14
N ILE A 70 10.62 -19.74 -19.28
CA ILE A 70 11.47 -18.82 -18.53
C ILE A 70 11.54 -19.28 -17.08
N SER A 71 12.77 -19.45 -16.58
CA SER A 71 13.02 -19.70 -15.16
C SER A 71 13.08 -18.39 -14.39
N TYR A 72 12.42 -18.35 -13.24
CA TYR A 72 12.46 -17.24 -12.30
C TYR A 72 12.48 -17.76 -10.87
N PHE A 73 12.93 -16.93 -9.95
CA PHE A 73 12.95 -17.21 -8.53
C PHE A 73 11.81 -16.49 -7.84
N SER A 74 11.24 -17.08 -6.81
CA SER A 74 10.13 -16.49 -6.06
C SER A 74 10.29 -16.68 -4.57
N GLY A 75 9.66 -15.80 -3.82
CA GLY A 75 9.55 -15.87 -2.38
C GLY A 75 8.27 -15.21 -1.90
N SER A 76 7.89 -15.49 -0.67
CA SER A 76 6.73 -14.86 -0.04
C SER A 76 6.90 -14.73 1.47
N ALA A 77 6.21 -13.76 2.05
CA ALA A 77 6.14 -13.56 3.48
C ALA A 77 4.70 -13.27 3.91
N ASN A 78 4.28 -13.85 5.03
CA ASN A 78 3.00 -13.54 5.65
C ASN A 78 3.16 -12.34 6.59
N VAL A 79 2.23 -11.41 6.53
CA VAL A 79 2.17 -10.23 7.39
C VAL A 79 0.84 -10.20 8.12
N ASN A 80 0.91 -10.17 9.45
CA ASN A 80 -0.25 -9.96 10.31
C ASN A 80 -0.47 -8.47 10.51
N LEU A 81 -1.69 -8.02 10.22
CA LEU A 81 -2.07 -6.62 10.32
C LEU A 81 -2.56 -6.32 11.75
N PRO A 82 -2.15 -5.19 12.36
CA PRO A 82 -2.58 -4.83 13.71
C PRO A 82 -4.08 -4.53 13.79
N ILE A 83 -4.65 -4.03 12.70
CA ILE A 83 -6.08 -3.71 12.60
C ILE A 83 -6.70 -4.55 11.49
N ALA A 84 -7.76 -5.29 11.82
CA ALA A 84 -8.53 -6.04 10.82
C ALA A 84 -9.30 -5.08 9.90
N PHE A 85 -9.31 -5.39 8.60
CA PHE A 85 -10.28 -4.80 7.69
C PHE A 85 -11.67 -5.41 7.91
N LYS A 86 -12.72 -4.69 7.56
CA LYS A 86 -14.09 -5.16 7.64
C LYS A 86 -14.35 -6.42 6.79
N ASN A 87 -13.70 -6.48 5.64
CA ASN A 87 -13.79 -7.59 4.68
C ASN A 87 -12.51 -7.66 3.82
N ASP A 88 -12.42 -8.66 2.97
CA ASP A 88 -11.29 -8.88 2.06
C ASP A 88 -11.27 -7.93 0.86
N GLY A 89 -12.19 -6.98 0.78
CA GLY A 89 -12.32 -6.04 -0.33
C GLY A 89 -11.33 -4.86 -0.30
N TYR A 90 -10.35 -4.87 0.59
CA TYR A 90 -9.31 -3.84 0.62
C TYR A 90 -8.40 -3.93 -0.62
N ARG A 91 -7.84 -2.80 -1.01
CA ARG A 91 -6.89 -2.68 -2.13
C ARG A 91 -5.46 -2.66 -1.60
N ALA A 92 -4.59 -3.38 -2.29
CA ALA A 92 -3.16 -3.43 -2.00
C ALA A 92 -2.37 -2.77 -3.14
N PHE A 93 -1.40 -1.97 -2.75
CA PHE A 93 -0.40 -1.36 -3.62
C PHE A 93 0.97 -1.80 -3.10
N SER A 94 1.83 -2.27 -4.01
CA SER A 94 3.19 -2.67 -3.63
C SER A 94 4.21 -2.08 -4.57
N ASN A 95 5.38 -1.76 -4.02
CA ASN A 95 6.54 -1.30 -4.76
C ASN A 95 7.80 -1.93 -4.17
N ILE A 96 8.77 -2.25 -5.01
CA ILE A 96 10.07 -2.78 -4.60
C ILE A 96 11.00 -1.62 -4.36
N ILE A 97 11.56 -1.55 -3.13
CA ILE A 97 12.56 -0.55 -2.78
C ILE A 97 13.92 -1.04 -3.25
N LEU A 98 14.68 -0.18 -3.94
CA LEU A 98 16.05 -0.45 -4.39
C LEU A 98 16.19 -1.62 -5.38
N ALA A 99 15.25 -1.81 -6.29
CA ALA A 99 15.47 -2.67 -7.45
C ALA A 99 16.48 -1.98 -8.39
N ASN A 100 17.62 -2.64 -8.66
CA ASN A 100 18.50 -2.21 -9.73
C ASN A 100 17.75 -2.30 -11.06
N MET A 101 17.97 -1.34 -11.97
CA MET A 101 17.17 -1.16 -13.20
C MET A 101 17.21 -2.33 -14.20
N ASN A 102 17.96 -3.38 -13.93
CA ASN A 102 18.12 -4.54 -14.81
C ASN A 102 17.23 -5.75 -14.48
N TYR A 103 16.27 -5.60 -13.54
CA TYR A 103 15.49 -6.73 -13.04
C TYR A 103 14.01 -6.54 -13.29
N PHE A 104 13.39 -7.51 -13.97
CA PHE A 104 11.96 -7.72 -13.93
C PHE A 104 11.60 -8.32 -12.57
N ALA A 105 11.50 -7.47 -11.56
CA ALA A 105 10.97 -7.89 -10.29
C ALA A 105 9.48 -7.53 -10.26
N ASN A 106 8.64 -8.53 -10.03
CA ASN A 106 7.21 -8.34 -9.85
C ASN A 106 6.86 -8.64 -8.40
N SER A 107 6.23 -7.69 -7.72
CA SER A 107 5.70 -7.89 -6.38
C SER A 107 4.18 -7.81 -6.42
N TYR A 108 3.53 -8.65 -5.64
CA TYR A 108 2.09 -8.56 -5.43
C TYR A 108 1.74 -8.87 -3.98
N VAL A 109 0.58 -8.37 -3.56
CA VAL A 109 0.02 -8.62 -2.24
C VAL A 109 -1.33 -9.29 -2.40
N ALA A 110 -1.52 -10.44 -1.77
CA ALA A 110 -2.75 -11.18 -1.77
C ALA A 110 -3.37 -11.18 -0.37
N ALA A 111 -4.67 -10.93 -0.29
CA ALA A 111 -5.43 -11.09 0.93
C ALA A 111 -5.47 -12.57 1.34
N THR A 112 -5.13 -12.88 2.59
CA THR A 112 -5.36 -14.18 3.21
C THR A 112 -6.45 -14.12 4.27
N GLY A 113 -7.06 -12.96 4.41
CA GLY A 113 -8.12 -12.65 5.35
C GLY A 113 -8.15 -11.19 5.71
N VAL A 114 -9.05 -10.80 6.57
CA VAL A 114 -9.24 -9.41 6.99
C VAL A 114 -8.09 -8.85 7.84
N GLN A 115 -7.26 -9.72 8.41
CA GLN A 115 -6.17 -9.36 9.32
C GLN A 115 -4.80 -9.89 8.88
N SER A 116 -4.67 -10.41 7.69
CA SER A 116 -3.39 -10.91 7.17
C SER A 116 -3.30 -10.82 5.67
N VAL A 117 -2.08 -10.63 5.18
CA VAL A 117 -1.74 -10.61 3.75
C VAL A 117 -0.49 -11.45 3.49
N VAL A 118 -0.40 -11.97 2.27
CA VAL A 118 0.84 -12.55 1.73
C VAL A 118 1.47 -11.52 0.79
N VAL A 119 2.72 -11.18 1.05
CA VAL A 119 3.55 -10.37 0.16
C VAL A 119 4.47 -11.29 -0.60
N SER A 120 4.41 -11.26 -1.92
CA SER A 120 5.18 -12.15 -2.80
C SER A 120 6.06 -11.36 -3.76
N LEU A 121 7.20 -11.93 -4.09
CA LEU A 121 8.18 -11.40 -5.03
C LEU A 121 8.57 -12.47 -6.05
N ALA A 122 8.68 -12.08 -7.31
CA ALA A 122 9.31 -12.89 -8.36
C ALA A 122 10.41 -12.07 -9.03
N THR A 123 11.57 -12.70 -9.31
CA THR A 123 12.75 -12.06 -9.90
C THR A 123 13.56 -13.07 -10.70
N THR A 124 14.42 -12.59 -11.55
CA THR A 124 15.42 -13.42 -12.27
C THR A 124 16.71 -13.61 -11.46
N GLU A 125 16.86 -13.00 -10.29
CA GLU A 125 18.02 -13.16 -9.41
C GLU A 125 17.82 -14.26 -8.38
N GLU A 126 18.76 -15.19 -8.35
CA GLU A 126 18.82 -16.23 -7.32
C GLU A 126 19.27 -15.67 -5.97
N ASN A 127 18.74 -16.25 -4.90
CA ASN A 127 19.13 -15.96 -3.51
C ASN A 127 19.10 -14.45 -3.14
N SER A 128 18.20 -13.71 -3.74
CA SER A 128 18.08 -12.28 -3.47
C SER A 128 17.10 -12.00 -2.31
N VAL A 129 17.40 -10.93 -1.57
CA VAL A 129 16.49 -10.38 -0.56
C VAL A 129 16.07 -8.98 -1.02
N ARG A 130 14.80 -8.71 -1.01
CA ARG A 130 14.26 -7.40 -1.40
C ARG A 130 13.29 -6.89 -0.35
N VAL A 131 13.23 -5.58 -0.25
CA VAL A 131 12.25 -4.88 0.59
C VAL A 131 11.11 -4.42 -0.31
N ILE A 132 9.92 -4.83 0.05
CA ILE A 132 8.68 -4.44 -0.63
C ILE A 132 7.95 -3.46 0.28
N GLN A 133 7.68 -2.27 -0.23
CA GLN A 133 6.81 -1.29 0.42
C GLN A 133 5.37 -1.58 0.04
N VAL A 134 4.50 -1.66 1.04
CA VAL A 134 3.09 -2.01 0.87
C VAL A 134 2.21 -0.93 1.48
N ALA A 135 1.14 -0.58 0.75
CA ALA A 135 0.03 0.22 1.25
C ALA A 135 -1.27 -0.55 1.03
N LEU A 136 -2.06 -0.70 2.07
CA LEU A 136 -3.37 -1.33 2.07
C LEU A 136 -4.43 -0.27 2.39
N ILE A 137 -5.49 -0.23 1.60
CA ILE A 137 -6.60 0.74 1.76
C ILE A 137 -7.92 0.00 1.73
N GLY A 138 -8.71 0.12 2.78
CA GLY A 138 -10.01 -0.54 2.90
C GLY A 138 -10.89 0.11 3.96
N GLU A 139 -11.85 -0.66 4.45
CA GLU A 139 -12.77 -0.25 5.51
C GLU A 139 -12.48 -1.03 6.80
N TRP A 140 -12.66 -0.38 7.97
CA TRP A 140 -12.51 -1.02 9.28
C TRP A 140 -13.84 -1.12 10.05
N LYS A 141 -14.89 -0.42 9.60
CA LYS A 141 -16.25 -0.46 10.18
C LYS A 141 -17.33 -0.44 9.09
#